data_43b8c4c9f1000b375f417b2c4b0580e0
#
_entry.id   43b8c4c9f1000b375f417b2c4b0580e0
#
_cell.length_a   1.000
_cell.length_b   1.000
_cell.length_c   1.000
_cell.angle_alpha   90.00
_cell.angle_beta   90.00
_cell.angle_gamma   90.00
#
_symmetry.space_group_name_H-M   'P 1'
#
loop_
_entity.id
_entity.type
_entity.pdbx_description
1 polymer ?
#
loop_
_entity_poly.entity_id
_entity_poly.type
_entity_poly.pdbx_seq_one_letter_code
_entity_poly.pdbx_strand_id
1 'polypeptide(L)'
;MPEGLRTLVTALILLAGRIPNMGIITTVVSVFLVAVVMPIPHLQSRLPRSSLVFWDLMPRTLDGQITMEKTPSYFVTREAPARISAMSKDTKLIVVVRDPVTRAISDYTQTLSKRPDIPTFESLTFKNRTTGLIDTSWSAIQIGIYAKHLEHWLRHFPLGQMLFVSGERLISDPAGELGRVQDFLGLKRIITDKHFYFNKTKGFPCLKKAEGSSKPHCLGKTKGRTHPEIDREVVQRLREFYRPFNLKFYQMTGHDFGWDA
;
A
#
# COMPACT_ATOMS: atom_id res chain seq x y z
N MET A 1 3.92 12.82 20.25
CA MET A 1 3.66 11.60 19.46
C MET A 1 4.97 10.81 19.43
N PRO A 2 4.99 9.54 19.89
CA PRO A 2 6.19 8.71 19.82
C PRO A 2 6.71 8.64 18.39
N GLU A 3 8.02 8.61 18.21
CA GLU A 3 8.66 8.74 16.90
C GLU A 3 8.29 7.62 15.93
N GLY A 4 8.15 6.40 16.44
CA GLY A 4 7.69 5.25 15.65
C GLY A 4 6.25 5.40 15.12
N LEU A 5 5.38 6.07 15.85
CA LEU A 5 4.01 6.32 15.41
C LEU A 5 3.93 7.46 14.39
N ARG A 6 4.83 8.45 14.48
CA ARG A 6 5.02 9.45 13.43
C ARG A 6 5.42 8.79 12.11
N THR A 7 6.34 7.83 12.18
CA THR A 7 6.79 7.07 11.01
C THR A 7 5.65 6.23 10.42
N LEU A 8 4.83 5.58 11.26
CA LEU A 8 3.67 4.81 10.81
C LEU A 8 2.62 5.70 10.14
N VAL A 9 2.24 6.81 10.80
CA VAL A 9 1.25 7.77 10.25
C VAL A 9 1.80 8.42 8.99
N THR A 10 3.06 8.83 9.00
CA THR A 10 3.72 9.38 7.83
C THR A 10 3.84 8.32 6.74
N ALA A 11 4.18 7.08 7.04
CA ALA A 11 4.20 5.98 6.09
C ALA A 11 2.79 5.72 5.52
N LEU A 12 1.75 5.59 6.32
CA LEU A 12 0.39 5.30 5.85
C LEU A 12 -0.24 6.47 5.08
N ILE A 13 0.06 7.72 5.46
CA ILE A 13 -0.36 8.90 4.69
C ILE A 13 0.51 9.08 3.43
N LEU A 14 1.79 8.72 3.54
CA LEU A 14 2.71 8.68 2.41
C LEU A 14 2.42 7.51 1.47
N LEU A 15 1.62 6.54 1.90
CA LEU A 15 1.10 5.44 1.10
C LEU A 15 -0.07 5.83 0.23
N ALA A 16 -0.88 6.74 0.71
CA ALA A 16 -1.80 7.47 -0.15
C ALA A 16 -1.04 8.39 -1.13
N GLY A 17 0.24 8.69 -0.90
CA GLY A 17 1.07 9.52 -1.76
C GLY A 17 2.54 9.68 -1.29
N ARG A 18 3.53 9.55 -2.10
CA ARG A 18 5.01 9.55 -2.05
C ARG A 18 5.80 10.41 -1.03
N ILE A 19 7.04 9.94 -0.66
CA ILE A 19 8.14 10.70 -0.04
C ILE A 19 9.28 10.95 -1.06
N PRO A 20 9.92 12.13 -1.07
CA PRO A 20 11.25 12.31 -1.63
C PRO A 20 12.33 12.33 -0.52
N ASN A 21 13.51 11.82 -0.89
CA ASN A 21 14.80 11.83 -0.21
C ASN A 21 15.09 10.68 0.78
N MET A 22 15.51 9.58 0.22
CA MET A 22 16.76 8.87 0.54
C MET A 22 17.21 8.19 -0.74
N GLY A 23 18.44 8.45 -1.17
CA GLY A 23 19.01 7.89 -2.38
C GLY A 23 19.01 6.37 -2.32
N ILE A 24 18.43 5.80 -3.32
CA ILE A 24 18.60 4.53 -4.02
C ILE A 24 17.31 4.34 -4.83
N ILE A 25 17.47 4.33 -6.15
CA ILE A 25 16.56 3.86 -7.20
C ILE A 25 15.20 3.38 -6.70
N THR A 26 14.21 4.28 -6.72
CA THR A 26 12.83 3.91 -6.48
C THR A 26 12.02 4.19 -7.74
N THR A 27 12.06 3.24 -8.61
CA THR A 27 11.09 3.09 -9.69
C THR A 27 9.87 2.38 -9.11
N VAL A 28 8.70 2.88 -9.49
CA VAL A 28 7.38 2.26 -9.35
C VAL A 28 6.61 2.59 -8.09
N VAL A 29 5.69 3.46 -8.28
CA VAL A 29 4.59 3.75 -7.38
C VAL A 29 3.42 2.86 -7.73
N SER A 30 3.42 1.68 -7.23
CA SER A 30 2.19 0.91 -7.10
C SER A 30 1.72 1.01 -5.66
N VAL A 31 0.44 1.28 -5.49
CA VAL A 31 -0.22 1.40 -4.19
C VAL A 31 -0.40 -0.01 -3.60
N PHE A 32 0.70 -0.66 -3.31
CA PHE A 32 0.74 -1.83 -2.46
C PHE A 32 1.87 -1.66 -1.49
N LEU A 33 1.48 -1.51 -0.28
CA LEU A 33 2.40 -1.50 0.81
C LEU A 33 2.14 -2.71 1.66
N VAL A 34 3.10 -3.55 1.78
CA VAL A 34 3.19 -4.45 2.91
C VAL A 34 4.14 -3.78 3.89
N ALA A 35 3.60 -3.26 4.98
CA ALA A 35 4.40 -2.96 6.14
C ALA A 35 4.56 -4.24 6.95
N VAL A 36 5.78 -4.67 7.08
CA VAL A 36 6.17 -5.82 7.87
C VAL A 36 6.46 -5.30 9.27
N VAL A 37 5.63 -5.67 10.24
CA VAL A 37 5.81 -5.27 11.63
C VAL A 37 6.28 -6.47 12.42
N MET A 38 7.50 -6.40 12.92
CA MET A 38 8.11 -7.48 13.66
C MET A 38 8.18 -7.12 15.16
N PRO A 39 7.67 -7.98 16.06
CA PRO A 39 8.09 -7.92 17.43
C PRO A 39 9.58 -8.27 17.49
N ILE A 40 10.34 -7.55 18.29
CA ILE A 40 11.77 -7.84 18.47
C ILE A 40 11.88 -8.99 19.44
N PRO A 41 12.35 -10.14 19.01
CA PRO A 41 12.69 -11.19 19.93
C PRO A 41 14.19 -11.16 20.23
N HIS A 42 14.57 -11.65 21.40
CA HIS A 42 15.91 -12.15 21.73
C HIS A 42 16.40 -13.29 20.80
N LEU A 43 16.03 -13.24 19.50
CA LEU A 43 16.14 -14.38 18.56
C LEU A 43 17.31 -14.28 17.59
N GLN A 44 18.23 -13.34 17.77
CA GLN A 44 19.42 -13.23 16.88
C GLN A 44 20.25 -14.52 16.80
N SER A 45 20.18 -15.38 17.82
CA SER A 45 20.99 -16.61 17.89
C SER A 45 20.48 -17.78 17.05
N ARG A 46 19.30 -17.69 16.44
CA ARG A 46 18.66 -18.81 15.70
C ARG A 46 18.39 -18.55 14.21
N LEU A 47 18.83 -17.42 13.68
CA LEU A 47 18.54 -17.06 12.28
C LEU A 47 19.61 -17.56 11.30
N PRO A 48 19.23 -17.97 10.08
CA PRO A 48 20.19 -18.27 9.02
C PRO A 48 21.05 -17.05 8.68
N ARG A 49 22.31 -17.25 8.31
CA ARG A 49 23.27 -16.17 7.98
C ARG A 49 22.73 -15.15 6.96
N SER A 50 21.92 -15.60 5.99
CA SER A 50 21.27 -14.72 5.00
C SER A 50 20.25 -13.76 5.59
N SER A 51 19.64 -14.10 6.73
CA SER A 51 18.70 -13.24 7.46
C SER A 51 19.42 -12.26 8.38
N LEU A 52 20.63 -12.56 8.83
CA LEU A 52 21.41 -11.69 9.72
C LEU A 52 21.73 -10.35 9.05
N VAL A 53 22.06 -10.34 7.75
CA VAL A 53 22.34 -9.11 7.00
C VAL A 53 21.14 -8.16 6.99
N PHE A 54 19.93 -8.68 6.89
CA PHE A 54 18.71 -7.85 6.94
C PHE A 54 18.49 -7.26 8.34
N TRP A 55 18.68 -8.06 9.39
CA TRP A 55 18.53 -7.61 10.77
C TRP A 55 19.58 -6.56 11.15
N ASP A 56 20.79 -6.67 10.65
CA ASP A 56 21.86 -5.67 10.89
C ASP A 56 21.56 -4.31 10.24
N LEU A 57 20.72 -4.31 9.18
CA LEU A 57 20.25 -3.08 8.51
C LEU A 57 19.03 -2.45 9.20
N MET A 58 18.37 -3.18 10.11
CA MET A 58 17.21 -2.66 10.83
C MET A 58 17.64 -1.73 11.97
N PRO A 59 16.86 -0.68 12.25
CA PRO A 59 17.17 0.19 13.38
C PRO A 59 17.11 -0.60 14.70
N ARG A 60 18.06 -0.35 15.59
CA ARG A 60 18.01 -0.88 16.95
C ARG A 60 16.82 -0.28 17.68
N THR A 61 16.06 -1.11 18.35
CA THR A 61 14.85 -0.72 19.08
C THR A 61 14.94 -1.16 20.54
N LEU A 62 14.24 -0.43 21.40
CA LEU A 62 14.11 -0.75 22.82
C LEU A 62 12.95 -1.71 23.05
N ASP A 63 12.91 -2.35 24.22
CA ASP A 63 11.79 -3.17 24.63
C ASP A 63 10.46 -2.40 24.54
N GLY A 64 9.42 -3.05 24.03
CA GLY A 64 8.12 -2.43 23.78
C GLY A 64 8.02 -1.56 22.53
N GLN A 65 9.09 -1.38 21.76
CA GLN A 65 9.05 -0.77 20.45
C GLN A 65 8.79 -1.83 19.38
N ILE A 66 8.18 -1.40 18.28
CA ILE A 66 7.97 -2.24 17.09
C ILE A 66 8.84 -1.73 15.94
N THR A 67 9.46 -2.64 15.22
CA THR A 67 10.15 -2.33 13.98
C THR A 67 9.20 -2.51 12.81
N MET A 68 9.15 -1.53 11.92
CA MET A 68 8.34 -1.58 10.73
C MET A 68 9.21 -1.34 9.50
N GLU A 69 9.10 -2.24 8.55
CA GLU A 69 9.69 -2.11 7.22
C GLU A 69 8.57 -1.99 6.18
N LYS A 70 8.82 -1.22 5.15
CA LYS A 70 7.85 -0.92 4.12
C LYS A 70 8.46 -1.03 2.73
N THR A 71 7.97 -1.98 1.93
CA THR A 71 8.35 -2.11 0.52
C THR A 71 7.13 -2.24 -0.40
N PRO A 72 7.00 -1.38 -1.41
CA PRO A 72 5.80 -1.35 -2.26
C PRO A 72 5.52 -2.65 -3.03
N SER A 73 6.55 -3.38 -3.43
CA SER A 73 6.42 -4.56 -4.28
C SER A 73 6.22 -5.88 -3.53
N TYR A 74 6.33 -5.93 -2.21
CA TYR A 74 6.26 -7.19 -1.47
C TYR A 74 4.98 -7.98 -1.72
N PHE A 75 3.83 -7.31 -1.78
CA PHE A 75 2.55 -8.00 -1.96
C PHE A 75 2.49 -8.84 -3.24
N VAL A 76 3.11 -8.36 -4.31
CA VAL A 76 3.10 -8.99 -5.63
C VAL A 76 4.35 -9.85 -5.91
N THR A 77 5.35 -9.78 -5.05
CA THR A 77 6.59 -10.55 -5.18
C THR A 77 6.37 -11.96 -4.65
N ARG A 78 6.51 -12.95 -5.51
CA ARG A 78 6.20 -14.35 -5.23
C ARG A 78 7.00 -14.94 -4.05
N GLU A 79 8.25 -14.54 -3.92
CA GLU A 79 9.18 -15.05 -2.91
C GLU A 79 9.06 -14.33 -1.56
N ALA A 80 8.44 -13.14 -1.53
CA ALA A 80 8.36 -12.32 -0.33
C ALA A 80 7.67 -13.02 0.85
N PRO A 81 6.51 -13.69 0.68
CA PRO A 81 5.85 -14.36 1.79
C PRO A 81 6.72 -15.41 2.49
N ALA A 82 7.36 -16.28 1.70
CA ALA A 82 8.22 -17.32 2.24
C ALA A 82 9.45 -16.75 2.96
N ARG A 83 10.08 -15.73 2.39
CA ARG A 83 11.26 -15.08 2.98
C ARG A 83 10.92 -14.38 4.29
N ILE A 84 9.81 -13.64 4.32
CA ILE A 84 9.36 -12.91 5.53
C ILE A 84 8.95 -13.92 6.62
N SER A 85 8.21 -14.99 6.28
CA SER A 85 7.84 -16.03 7.22
C SER A 85 9.07 -16.79 7.78
N ALA A 86 10.10 -16.99 6.97
CA ALA A 86 11.35 -17.58 7.43
C ALA A 86 12.13 -16.68 8.40
N MET A 87 11.95 -15.36 8.30
CA MET A 87 12.56 -14.39 9.22
C MET A 87 11.81 -14.34 10.57
N SER A 88 10.48 -14.25 10.53
CA SER A 88 9.63 -14.22 11.72
C SER A 88 8.22 -14.68 11.38
N LYS A 89 7.75 -15.73 12.07
CA LYS A 89 6.38 -16.24 11.92
C LYS A 89 5.34 -15.37 12.59
N ASP A 90 5.74 -14.54 13.56
CA ASP A 90 4.85 -13.65 14.31
C ASP A 90 4.72 -12.27 13.68
N THR A 91 5.20 -12.13 12.46
CA THR A 91 5.13 -10.89 11.70
C THR A 91 3.69 -10.48 11.44
N LYS A 92 3.35 -9.23 11.75
CA LYS A 92 2.08 -8.62 11.35
C LYS A 92 2.26 -7.89 10.03
N LEU A 93 1.30 -8.06 9.14
CA LEU A 93 1.33 -7.53 7.77
C LEU A 93 0.22 -6.49 7.59
N ILE A 94 0.57 -5.31 7.09
CA ILE A 94 -0.40 -4.27 6.76
C ILE A 94 -0.35 -4.08 5.24
N VAL A 95 -1.47 -4.33 4.58
CA VAL A 95 -1.62 -4.25 3.13
C VAL A 95 -2.58 -3.12 2.80
N VAL A 96 -2.09 -2.07 2.15
CA VAL A 96 -2.98 -1.00 1.65
C VAL A 96 -3.48 -1.39 0.27
N VAL A 97 -4.78 -1.41 0.10
CA VAL A 97 -5.46 -1.75 -1.17
C VAL A 97 -6.32 -0.58 -1.64
N ARG A 98 -6.61 -0.55 -2.92
CA ARG A 98 -7.43 0.48 -3.56
C ARG A 98 -8.21 -0.16 -4.71
N ASP A 99 -9.30 0.49 -5.16
CA ASP A 99 -9.99 0.11 -6.39
C ASP A 99 -8.98 -0.19 -7.51
N PRO A 100 -8.96 -1.42 -8.07
CA PRO A 100 -7.95 -1.85 -9.02
C PRO A 100 -7.88 -0.98 -10.28
N VAL A 101 -9.02 -0.47 -10.75
CA VAL A 101 -9.10 0.40 -11.94
C VAL A 101 -8.46 1.76 -11.65
N THR A 102 -8.89 2.40 -10.56
CA THR A 102 -8.31 3.68 -10.12
C THR A 102 -6.81 3.55 -9.84
N ARG A 103 -6.39 2.42 -9.29
CA ARG A 103 -4.99 2.12 -9.06
C ARG A 103 -4.21 2.01 -10.37
N ALA A 104 -4.74 1.29 -11.36
CA ALA A 104 -4.08 1.13 -12.67
C ALA A 104 -3.91 2.48 -13.38
N ILE A 105 -4.95 3.33 -13.35
CA ILE A 105 -4.90 4.69 -13.91
C ILE A 105 -3.85 5.53 -13.19
N SER A 106 -3.79 5.44 -11.85
CA SER A 106 -2.79 6.17 -11.06
C SER A 106 -1.36 5.70 -11.34
N ASP A 107 -1.15 4.41 -11.56
CA ASP A 107 0.15 3.82 -11.93
C ASP A 107 0.59 4.29 -13.33
N TYR A 108 -0.32 4.27 -14.28
CA TYR A 108 -0.11 4.81 -15.61
C TYR A 108 0.26 6.29 -15.56
N THR A 109 -0.53 7.11 -14.85
CA THR A 109 -0.28 8.56 -14.68
C THR A 109 1.12 8.81 -14.10
N GLN A 110 1.54 7.99 -13.17
CA GLN A 110 2.87 8.05 -12.58
C GLN A 110 3.96 7.73 -13.61
N THR A 111 3.76 6.70 -14.42
CA THR A 111 4.71 6.27 -15.45
C THR A 111 4.79 7.31 -16.57
N LEU A 112 3.64 7.82 -17.03
CA LEU A 112 3.53 8.88 -18.04
C LEU A 112 4.27 10.14 -17.60
N SER A 113 4.21 10.51 -16.31
CA SER A 113 4.92 11.69 -15.80
C SER A 113 6.45 11.58 -15.84
N LYS A 114 6.98 10.37 -16.01
CA LYS A 114 8.42 10.11 -16.13
C LYS A 114 8.86 9.77 -17.55
N ARG A 115 7.96 9.20 -18.33
CA ARG A 115 8.14 8.80 -19.72
C ARG A 115 6.90 9.22 -20.52
N PRO A 116 6.88 10.44 -21.05
CA PRO A 116 5.71 10.98 -21.76
C PRO A 116 5.39 10.28 -23.08
N ASP A 117 6.32 9.52 -23.60
CA ASP A 117 6.29 8.80 -24.89
C ASP A 117 5.68 7.40 -24.82
N ILE A 118 5.18 6.96 -23.65
CA ILE A 118 4.53 5.65 -23.53
C ILE A 118 3.19 5.64 -24.29
N PRO A 119 2.75 4.46 -24.80
CA PRO A 119 1.44 4.31 -25.40
C PRO A 119 0.30 4.75 -24.48
N THR A 120 -0.86 5.06 -25.05
CA THR A 120 -2.05 5.45 -24.27
C THR A 120 -2.48 4.34 -23.32
N PHE A 121 -3.21 4.70 -22.27
CA PHE A 121 -3.77 3.76 -21.30
C PHE A 121 -4.60 2.68 -22.00
N GLU A 122 -5.45 3.09 -22.95
CA GLU A 122 -6.31 2.22 -23.72
C GLU A 122 -5.50 1.20 -24.53
N SER A 123 -4.42 1.65 -25.18
CA SER A 123 -3.53 0.76 -25.95
C SER A 123 -2.83 -0.26 -25.07
N LEU A 124 -2.45 0.11 -23.85
CA LEU A 124 -1.80 -0.79 -22.90
C LEU A 124 -2.79 -1.74 -22.20
N THR A 125 -4.07 -1.36 -22.17
CA THR A 125 -5.11 -2.16 -21.50
C THR A 125 -5.48 -3.42 -22.27
N PHE A 126 -5.42 -3.40 -23.60
CA PHE A 126 -5.88 -4.51 -24.43
C PHE A 126 -4.74 -5.18 -25.20
N LYS A 127 -4.73 -6.51 -25.20
CA LYS A 127 -3.97 -7.29 -26.20
C LYS A 127 -4.58 -7.15 -27.60
N ASN A 128 -5.90 -7.05 -27.63
CA ASN A 128 -6.66 -6.87 -28.86
C ASN A 128 -7.90 -6.03 -28.51
N ARG A 129 -7.92 -4.79 -29.02
CA ARG A 129 -9.01 -3.85 -28.74
C ARG A 129 -10.31 -4.26 -29.42
N THR A 130 -10.25 -4.89 -30.60
CA THR A 130 -11.43 -5.34 -31.36
C THR A 130 -12.19 -6.43 -30.61
N THR A 131 -11.48 -7.35 -29.94
CA THR A 131 -12.10 -8.42 -29.16
C THR A 131 -12.33 -8.03 -27.70
N GLY A 132 -11.83 -6.89 -27.27
CA GLY A 132 -11.88 -6.45 -25.86
C GLY A 132 -11.03 -7.31 -24.92
N LEU A 133 -10.04 -8.08 -25.44
CA LEU A 133 -9.18 -8.94 -24.64
C LEU A 133 -8.20 -8.11 -23.83
N ILE A 134 -8.37 -8.11 -22.51
CA ILE A 134 -7.52 -7.38 -21.56
C ILE A 134 -6.10 -7.96 -21.52
N ASP A 135 -5.09 -7.08 -21.51
CA ASP A 135 -3.69 -7.49 -21.34
C ASP A 135 -3.30 -7.67 -19.89
N THR A 136 -3.45 -8.90 -19.40
CA THR A 136 -3.02 -9.27 -18.03
C THR A 136 -1.51 -9.36 -17.86
N SER A 137 -0.71 -9.21 -18.90
CA SER A 137 0.74 -9.12 -18.80
C SER A 137 1.22 -7.71 -18.46
N TRP A 138 0.39 -6.69 -18.70
CA TRP A 138 0.70 -5.34 -18.27
C TRP A 138 0.65 -5.24 -16.74
N SER A 139 1.79 -4.86 -16.14
CA SER A 139 1.97 -4.84 -14.69
C SER A 139 0.90 -4.01 -13.96
N ALA A 140 0.47 -2.88 -14.56
CA ALA A 140 -0.58 -2.06 -13.99
C ALA A 140 -1.91 -2.82 -13.86
N ILE A 141 -2.23 -3.77 -14.72
CA ILE A 141 -3.42 -4.62 -14.60
C ILE A 141 -3.16 -5.82 -13.69
N GLN A 142 -2.06 -6.53 -13.92
CA GLN A 142 -1.73 -7.74 -13.17
C GLN A 142 -1.71 -7.52 -11.66
N ILE A 143 -1.12 -6.42 -11.23
CA ILE A 143 -1.00 -6.05 -9.81
C ILE A 143 -2.39 -5.91 -9.16
N GLY A 144 -3.41 -5.44 -9.88
CA GLY A 144 -4.78 -5.28 -9.37
C GLY A 144 -5.54 -6.58 -9.12
N ILE A 145 -5.02 -7.73 -9.52
CA ILE A 145 -5.64 -9.04 -9.27
C ILE A 145 -5.28 -9.51 -7.85
N TYR A 146 -5.80 -8.81 -6.83
CA TYR A 146 -5.40 -8.96 -5.43
C TYR A 146 -5.59 -10.37 -4.87
N ALA A 147 -6.69 -11.03 -5.22
CA ALA A 147 -6.96 -12.39 -4.77
C ALA A 147 -5.83 -13.35 -5.12
N LYS A 148 -5.27 -13.24 -6.34
CA LYS A 148 -4.15 -14.07 -6.80
C LYS A 148 -2.90 -13.88 -5.93
N HIS A 149 -2.60 -12.64 -5.55
CA HIS A 149 -1.44 -12.34 -4.70
C HIS A 149 -1.69 -12.80 -3.27
N LEU A 150 -2.89 -12.56 -2.73
CA LEU A 150 -3.25 -12.95 -1.37
C LEU A 150 -3.17 -14.48 -1.16
N GLU A 151 -3.52 -15.28 -2.17
CA GLU A 151 -3.37 -16.74 -2.11
C GLU A 151 -1.93 -17.19 -1.76
N HIS A 152 -0.91 -16.48 -2.26
CA HIS A 152 0.48 -16.79 -1.93
C HIS A 152 0.82 -16.44 -0.48
N TRP A 153 0.29 -15.33 0.04
CA TRP A 153 0.50 -14.91 1.41
C TRP A 153 -0.16 -15.83 2.42
N LEU A 154 -1.40 -16.28 2.15
CA LEU A 154 -2.15 -17.17 3.04
C LEU A 154 -1.53 -18.57 3.21
N ARG A 155 -0.60 -18.95 2.35
CA ARG A 155 0.21 -20.18 2.54
C ARG A 155 1.24 -20.07 3.66
N HIS A 156 1.59 -18.84 4.05
CA HIS A 156 2.67 -18.56 5.00
C HIS A 156 2.19 -17.82 6.25
N PHE A 157 1.12 -17.05 6.14
CA PHE A 157 0.58 -16.23 7.21
C PHE A 157 -0.94 -16.43 7.33
N PRO A 158 -1.46 -16.68 8.53
CA PRO A 158 -2.91 -16.69 8.75
C PRO A 158 -3.50 -15.30 8.55
N LEU A 159 -4.77 -15.25 8.13
CA LEU A 159 -5.47 -13.98 7.87
C LEU A 159 -5.45 -13.03 9.08
N GLY A 160 -5.50 -13.55 10.30
CA GLY A 160 -5.43 -12.75 11.52
C GLY A 160 -4.12 -11.97 11.72
N GLN A 161 -3.06 -12.32 10.99
CA GLN A 161 -1.80 -11.57 10.95
C GLN A 161 -1.75 -10.53 9.83
N MET A 162 -2.84 -10.36 9.07
CA MET A 162 -2.92 -9.45 7.95
C MET A 162 -4.02 -8.42 8.16
N LEU A 163 -3.69 -7.15 8.06
CA LEU A 163 -4.65 -6.05 8.06
C LEU A 163 -4.71 -5.42 6.67
N PHE A 164 -5.91 -5.38 6.10
CA PHE A 164 -6.17 -4.66 4.86
C PHE A 164 -6.72 -3.27 5.15
N VAL A 165 -6.04 -2.27 4.62
CA VAL A 165 -6.35 -0.84 4.79
C VAL A 165 -6.87 -0.30 3.47
N SER A 166 -8.04 0.33 3.48
CA SER A 166 -8.63 0.95 2.28
C SER A 166 -7.93 2.26 1.95
N GLY A 167 -7.43 2.38 0.73
CA GLY A 167 -6.86 3.61 0.20
C GLY A 167 -7.90 4.73 0.07
N GLU A 168 -9.15 4.39 -0.23
CA GLU A 168 -10.27 5.32 -0.29
C GLU A 168 -10.60 5.88 1.11
N ARG A 169 -10.66 5.00 2.10
CA ARG A 169 -10.94 5.40 3.49
C ARG A 169 -9.78 6.18 4.11
N LEU A 170 -8.55 5.95 3.70
CA LEU A 170 -7.42 6.80 4.10
C LEU A 170 -7.58 8.25 3.62
N ILE A 171 -8.38 8.48 2.57
CA ILE A 171 -8.70 9.83 2.07
C ILE A 171 -9.93 10.39 2.80
N SER A 172 -10.99 9.61 2.98
CA SER A 172 -12.26 10.07 3.55
C SER A 172 -12.28 10.05 5.09
N ASP A 173 -11.63 9.06 5.71
CA ASP A 173 -11.59 8.83 7.17
C ASP A 173 -10.20 8.33 7.61
N PRO A 174 -9.14 9.15 7.50
CA PRO A 174 -7.78 8.72 7.85
C PRO A 174 -7.63 8.37 9.33
N ALA A 175 -8.37 8.99 10.22
CA ALA A 175 -8.32 8.71 11.65
C ALA A 175 -8.91 7.35 11.99
N GLY A 176 -10.03 6.98 11.37
CA GLY A 176 -10.65 5.67 11.52
C GLY A 176 -9.76 4.55 11.00
N GLU A 177 -9.20 4.69 9.80
CA GLU A 177 -8.29 3.66 9.25
C GLU A 177 -7.02 3.51 10.09
N LEU A 178 -6.43 4.60 10.56
CA LEU A 178 -5.27 4.54 11.44
C LEU A 178 -5.60 4.03 12.85
N GLY A 179 -6.83 4.24 13.31
CA GLY A 179 -7.36 3.61 14.52
C GLY A 179 -7.32 2.09 14.41
N ARG A 180 -7.81 1.52 13.30
CA ARG A 180 -7.75 0.08 13.01
C ARG A 180 -6.31 -0.45 12.98
N VAL A 181 -5.39 0.31 12.40
CA VAL A 181 -3.96 -0.04 12.40
C VAL A 181 -3.39 -0.08 13.81
N GLN A 182 -3.70 0.91 14.65
CA GLN A 182 -3.25 0.94 16.04
C GLN A 182 -3.77 -0.26 16.83
N ASP A 183 -5.07 -0.59 16.69
CA ASP A 183 -5.67 -1.77 17.34
C ASP A 183 -4.99 -3.07 16.89
N PHE A 184 -4.82 -3.23 15.58
CA PHE A 184 -4.16 -4.41 15.01
C PHE A 184 -2.74 -4.60 15.53
N LEU A 185 -2.01 -3.51 15.75
CA LEU A 185 -0.66 -3.54 16.31
C LEU A 185 -0.63 -3.65 17.83
N GLY A 186 -1.78 -3.62 18.52
CA GLY A 186 -1.86 -3.59 19.97
C GLY A 186 -1.39 -2.26 20.58
N LEU A 187 -1.47 -1.19 19.81
CA LEU A 187 -1.06 0.15 20.24
C LEU A 187 -2.27 0.92 20.78
N LYS A 188 -2.01 1.79 21.75
CA LYS A 188 -3.03 2.73 22.22
C LYS A 188 -3.46 3.65 21.09
N ARG A 189 -4.77 3.84 20.90
CA ARG A 189 -5.32 4.81 19.96
C ARG A 189 -4.99 6.23 20.40
N ILE A 190 -4.06 6.87 19.73
CA ILE A 190 -3.66 8.26 19.98
C ILE A 190 -3.89 9.15 18.76
N ILE A 191 -4.13 8.55 17.58
CA ILE A 191 -4.41 9.28 16.35
C ILE A 191 -5.91 9.50 16.26
N THR A 192 -6.30 10.76 16.06
CA THR A 192 -7.67 11.22 15.97
C THR A 192 -7.80 12.24 14.83
N ASP A 193 -9.01 12.66 14.47
CA ASP A 193 -9.29 13.69 13.46
C ASP A 193 -8.53 14.99 13.68
N LYS A 194 -8.23 15.33 14.95
CA LYS A 194 -7.45 16.52 15.30
C LYS A 194 -6.04 16.55 14.65
N HIS A 195 -5.53 15.39 14.23
CA HIS A 195 -4.21 15.28 13.60
C HIS A 195 -4.24 15.55 12.10
N PHE A 196 -5.43 15.68 11.50
CA PHE A 196 -5.60 15.85 10.06
C PHE A 196 -6.31 17.16 9.71
N TYR A 197 -6.08 17.64 8.50
CA TYR A 197 -6.89 18.64 7.83
C TYR A 197 -6.98 18.28 6.35
N PHE A 198 -8.12 18.56 5.73
CA PHE A 198 -8.31 18.31 4.32
C PHE A 198 -7.71 19.47 3.51
N ASN A 199 -6.79 19.17 2.60
CA ASN A 199 -6.23 20.14 1.69
C ASN A 199 -7.07 20.19 0.39
N LYS A 200 -7.91 21.19 0.24
CA LYS A 200 -8.81 21.33 -0.91
C LYS A 200 -8.06 21.38 -2.26
N THR A 201 -6.88 22.00 -2.30
CA THR A 201 -6.07 22.11 -3.52
C THR A 201 -5.48 20.76 -3.95
N LYS A 202 -5.19 19.89 -2.98
CA LYS A 202 -4.58 18.58 -3.22
C LYS A 202 -5.60 17.43 -3.27
N GLY A 203 -6.82 17.64 -2.79
CA GLY A 203 -7.88 16.65 -2.78
C GLY A 203 -7.67 15.49 -1.80
N PHE A 204 -6.83 15.67 -0.75
CA PHE A 204 -6.59 14.63 0.26
C PHE A 204 -6.20 15.21 1.62
N PRO A 205 -6.31 14.42 2.71
CA PRO A 205 -5.96 14.86 4.06
C PRO A 205 -4.45 15.01 4.22
N CYS A 206 -4.07 16.05 4.97
CA CYS A 206 -2.70 16.35 5.36
C CYS A 206 -2.57 16.32 6.88
N LEU A 207 -1.36 16.12 7.38
CA LEU A 207 -1.10 16.11 8.81
C LEU A 207 -1.01 17.54 9.36
N LYS A 208 -1.78 17.81 10.42
CA LYS A 208 -1.48 18.90 11.33
C LYS A 208 -0.30 18.47 12.20
N LYS A 209 0.68 19.33 12.35
CA LYS A 209 1.71 19.13 13.37
C LYS A 209 1.14 19.51 14.75
N ALA A 210 1.62 18.84 15.80
CA ALA A 210 1.29 19.18 17.16
C ALA A 210 1.62 20.64 17.46
N GLU A 211 0.86 21.26 18.37
CA GLU A 211 1.12 22.61 18.85
C GLU A 211 2.61 22.78 19.24
N GLY A 212 3.22 23.86 18.79
CA GLY A 212 4.62 24.18 19.01
C GLY A 212 5.61 23.61 18.00
N SER A 213 5.20 22.80 17.01
CA SER A 213 6.08 22.37 15.95
C SER A 213 5.73 23.05 14.62
N SER A 214 6.78 23.47 13.88
CA SER A 214 6.67 24.11 12.55
C SER A 214 5.66 23.44 11.61
N LYS A 215 5.21 24.14 10.64
CA LYS A 215 4.35 23.95 9.47
C LYS A 215 3.64 22.57 9.29
N PRO A 216 2.32 22.56 8.95
CA PRO A 216 1.60 21.37 8.56
C PRO A 216 2.32 20.59 7.46
N HIS A 217 2.28 19.25 7.53
CA HIS A 217 2.93 18.38 6.56
C HIS A 217 1.94 17.79 5.58
N CYS A 218 2.09 18.13 4.32
CA CYS A 218 1.40 17.50 3.20
C CYS A 218 2.33 16.70 2.33
N LEU A 219 1.75 15.75 1.61
CA LEU A 219 2.48 15.02 0.59
C LEU A 219 3.06 15.96 -0.47
N GLY A 220 4.24 15.60 -0.98
CA GLY A 220 4.99 16.41 -1.96
C GLY A 220 4.21 16.72 -3.24
N LYS A 221 4.74 17.66 -4.04
CA LYS A 221 4.14 18.15 -5.30
C LYS A 221 3.83 17.03 -6.34
N THR A 222 4.51 15.90 -6.23
CA THR A 222 4.32 14.73 -7.12
C THR A 222 3.11 13.86 -6.75
N LYS A 223 2.27 14.29 -5.80
CA LYS A 223 1.09 13.57 -5.31
C LYS A 223 -0.18 14.37 -5.56
N GLY A 224 -1.29 13.63 -5.71
CA GLY A 224 -2.54 14.24 -6.13
C GLY A 224 -2.47 14.75 -7.56
N ARG A 225 -1.77 14.01 -8.46
CA ARG A 225 -1.79 14.35 -9.88
C ARG A 225 -3.19 14.16 -10.42
N THR A 226 -3.61 15.08 -11.27
CA THR A 226 -4.79 14.89 -12.10
C THR A 226 -4.56 13.66 -12.99
N HIS A 227 -5.50 12.73 -12.98
CA HIS A 227 -5.48 11.60 -13.89
C HIS A 227 -5.84 12.09 -15.29
N PRO A 228 -5.28 11.50 -16.35
CA PRO A 228 -5.76 11.74 -17.70
C PRO A 228 -7.22 11.28 -17.80
N GLU A 229 -7.96 11.89 -18.70
CA GLU A 229 -9.30 11.40 -19.06
C GLU A 229 -9.13 10.08 -19.81
N ILE A 230 -9.72 9.02 -19.25
CA ILE A 230 -9.72 7.67 -19.83
C ILE A 230 -11.11 7.40 -20.40
N ASP A 231 -11.14 6.77 -21.56
CA ASP A 231 -12.37 6.33 -22.22
C ASP A 231 -13.26 5.54 -21.22
N ARG A 232 -14.51 5.97 -21.09
CA ARG A 232 -15.47 5.37 -20.16
C ARG A 232 -15.74 3.90 -20.45
N GLU A 233 -15.74 3.51 -21.72
CA GLU A 233 -15.91 2.12 -22.13
C GLU A 233 -14.75 1.26 -21.64
N VAL A 234 -13.53 1.77 -21.72
CA VAL A 234 -12.33 1.08 -21.20
C VAL A 234 -12.39 0.92 -19.69
N VAL A 235 -12.81 1.96 -18.97
CA VAL A 235 -13.01 1.91 -17.51
C VAL A 235 -14.06 0.85 -17.16
N GLN A 236 -15.20 0.86 -17.85
CA GLN A 236 -16.28 -0.11 -17.62
C GLN A 236 -15.80 -1.54 -17.88
N ARG A 237 -15.07 -1.74 -18.97
CA ARG A 237 -14.52 -3.05 -19.31
C ARG A 237 -13.52 -3.57 -18.29
N LEU A 238 -12.71 -2.69 -17.72
CA LEU A 238 -11.80 -3.04 -16.63
C LEU A 238 -12.56 -3.38 -15.33
N ARG A 239 -13.64 -2.66 -15.01
CA ARG A 239 -14.49 -2.98 -13.84
C ARG A 239 -15.09 -4.38 -13.98
N GLU A 240 -15.66 -4.70 -15.13
CA GLU A 240 -16.18 -6.04 -15.43
C GLU A 240 -15.10 -7.12 -15.32
N PHE A 241 -13.91 -6.84 -15.83
CA PHE A 241 -12.76 -7.75 -15.72
C PHE A 241 -12.35 -7.99 -14.26
N TYR A 242 -12.28 -6.94 -13.43
CA TYR A 242 -11.85 -7.08 -12.04
C TYR A 242 -12.91 -7.65 -11.12
N ARG A 243 -14.19 -7.49 -11.44
CA ARG A 243 -15.31 -7.89 -10.58
C ARG A 243 -15.18 -9.31 -9.99
N PRO A 244 -14.94 -10.39 -10.76
CA PRO A 244 -14.80 -11.73 -10.18
C PRO A 244 -13.60 -11.85 -9.24
N PHE A 245 -12.52 -11.13 -9.51
CA PHE A 245 -11.33 -11.12 -8.65
C PHE A 245 -11.56 -10.30 -7.38
N ASN A 246 -12.29 -9.20 -7.46
CA ASN A 246 -12.69 -8.39 -6.31
C ASN A 246 -13.59 -9.19 -5.37
N LEU A 247 -14.63 -9.83 -5.91
CA LEU A 247 -15.53 -10.69 -5.12
C LEU A 247 -14.77 -11.80 -4.41
N LYS A 248 -13.83 -12.46 -5.12
CA LYS A 248 -12.97 -13.46 -4.50
C LYS A 248 -12.09 -12.86 -3.39
N PHE A 249 -11.54 -11.68 -3.60
CA PHE A 249 -10.72 -10.98 -2.60
C PHE A 249 -11.55 -10.61 -1.37
N TYR A 250 -12.81 -10.14 -1.55
CA TYR A 250 -13.73 -9.85 -0.45
C TYR A 250 -14.05 -11.11 0.35
N GLN A 251 -14.32 -12.22 -0.31
CA GLN A 251 -14.54 -13.50 0.36
C GLN A 251 -13.31 -13.95 1.17
N MET A 252 -12.11 -13.82 0.60
CA MET A 252 -10.87 -14.22 1.27
C MET A 252 -10.54 -13.33 2.48
N THR A 253 -10.84 -12.04 2.41
CA THR A 253 -10.53 -11.07 3.49
C THR A 253 -11.66 -10.91 4.49
N GLY A 254 -12.88 -11.37 4.17
CA GLY A 254 -14.07 -11.10 4.95
C GLY A 254 -14.50 -9.63 4.93
N HIS A 255 -14.03 -8.83 3.97
CA HIS A 255 -14.27 -7.40 3.89
C HIS A 255 -14.63 -6.95 2.48
N ASP A 256 -15.77 -6.27 2.35
CA ASP A 256 -16.18 -5.61 1.12
C ASP A 256 -15.61 -4.18 1.07
N PHE A 257 -14.84 -3.88 0.04
CA PHE A 257 -14.22 -2.57 -0.17
C PHE A 257 -15.08 -1.62 -1.02
N GLY A 258 -16.21 -2.10 -1.59
CA GLY A 258 -17.14 -1.31 -2.36
C GLY A 258 -16.64 -0.90 -3.75
N TRP A 259 -15.76 -1.68 -4.38
CA TRP A 259 -15.19 -1.34 -5.70
C TRP A 259 -16.08 -1.72 -6.89
N ASP A 260 -17.13 -2.46 -6.64
CA ASP A 260 -18.05 -2.99 -7.69
C ASP A 260 -19.33 -2.13 -7.82
N ALA A 261 -19.36 -0.97 -7.16
CA ALA A 261 -20.47 0.00 -7.20
C ALA A 261 -20.37 0.97 -8.40
#